data_f117e568ecb19e6293887a95c042dea1
#
_entry.id   f117e568ecb19e6293887a95c042dea1
#
_cell.length_a   1.000
_cell.length_b   1.000
_cell.length_c   1.000
_cell.angle_alpha   90.00
_cell.angle_beta   90.00
_cell.angle_gamma   90.00
#
_symmetry.space_group_name_H-M   'P 1'
#
loop_
_entity.id
_entity.type
_entity.pdbx_description
1 polymer ?
#
loop_
_entity_poly.entity_id
_entity_poly.type
_entity_poly.pdbx_seq_one_letter_code
_entity_poly.pdbx_strand_id
1 'polypeptide(L)'
;MTNEILSAQALLGGTGISILDAARLVKNILDTFPQGSNIAPIQYCSKIIETGKRHVRSKEMQLAEGFSLYLQAKRHLRPDSIRDIRYIGNRLIKSNTNLAKRNFSDFRLHDCEKLLSETFSTPSQFNKARIMLHGLFEFALRREWCDRNPIKFVERRKVIEKEISPLSIPQIKNLLRTAKLPKYKECLPAIGLLIFAGIRPREVRRIAWSDIDLAEKSITVRSQCSKTGGVRQIEVCPALKRILMEFNPVPSTPVCPRNWNKEWRKIRNDSGFKNIWVQDILRHTYASYHAKRFKNLPRLQLNMGHCDVSLLRSRYVNMRGISNMDAKVFFN
;
A
#
# COMPACT_ATOMS: atom_id res chain seq x y z
N MET A 1 -12.70 43.49 47.80
CA MET A 1 -11.67 43.96 46.88
C MET A 1 -10.23 43.70 47.38
N THR A 2 -9.84 44.12 48.59
CA THR A 2 -8.44 43.98 49.08
C THR A 2 -7.97 42.53 49.24
N ASN A 3 -8.80 41.60 49.72
CA ASN A 3 -8.47 40.21 49.89
C ASN A 3 -8.32 39.43 48.55
N GLU A 4 -9.12 39.76 47.53
CA GLU A 4 -9.03 39.13 46.21
C GLU A 4 -7.79 39.58 45.46
N ILE A 5 -7.37 40.84 45.63
CA ILE A 5 -6.13 41.35 45.02
C ILE A 5 -4.92 40.70 45.67
N LEU A 6 -4.88 40.55 46.98
CA LEU A 6 -3.80 39.86 47.71
C LEU A 6 -3.72 38.37 47.31
N SER A 7 -4.86 37.71 47.19
CA SER A 7 -4.92 36.32 46.74
C SER A 7 -4.45 36.16 45.29
N ALA A 8 -4.83 37.09 44.40
CA ALA A 8 -4.34 37.10 43.00
C ALA A 8 -2.82 37.37 42.91
N GLN A 9 -2.29 38.26 43.75
CA GLN A 9 -0.84 38.47 43.84
C GLN A 9 -0.08 37.23 44.33
N ALA A 10 -0.65 36.53 45.34
CA ALA A 10 -0.04 35.30 45.83
C ALA A 10 -0.03 34.19 44.75
N LEU A 11 -1.11 34.04 43.95
CA LEU A 11 -1.19 33.10 42.85
C LEU A 11 -0.18 33.39 41.73
N LEU A 12 0.17 34.68 41.48
CA LEU A 12 1.12 35.11 40.48
C LEU A 12 2.55 35.17 41.00
N GLY A 13 2.75 34.94 42.32
CA GLY A 13 4.05 34.96 42.94
C GLY A 13 5.07 34.05 42.25
N GLY A 14 6.28 34.59 41.95
CA GLY A 14 7.32 33.87 41.25
C GLY A 14 7.17 33.73 39.72
N THR A 15 6.05 34.18 39.14
CA THR A 15 5.84 34.09 37.67
C THR A 15 6.40 35.28 36.89
N GLY A 16 6.71 36.41 37.56
CA GLY A 16 7.13 37.67 36.93
C GLY A 16 5.96 38.39 36.20
N ILE A 17 4.73 37.92 36.32
CA ILE A 17 3.55 38.49 35.63
C ILE A 17 2.80 39.36 36.63
N SER A 18 2.45 40.60 36.24
CA SER A 18 1.59 41.46 37.04
C SER A 18 0.11 41.05 36.97
N ILE A 19 -0.68 41.40 37.99
CA ILE A 19 -2.14 41.22 37.96
C ILE A 19 -2.75 41.82 36.72
N LEU A 20 -2.28 42.98 36.31
CA LEU A 20 -2.79 43.70 35.14
C LEU A 20 -2.48 42.94 33.86
N ASP A 21 -1.29 42.36 33.72
CA ASP A 21 -0.93 41.59 32.55
C ASP A 21 -1.69 40.28 32.49
N ALA A 22 -1.89 39.60 33.63
CA ALA A 22 -2.73 38.43 33.72
C ALA A 22 -4.19 38.74 33.33
N ALA A 23 -4.74 39.84 33.80
CA ALA A 23 -6.07 40.29 33.42
C ALA A 23 -6.18 40.61 31.91
N ARG A 24 -5.17 41.26 31.31
CA ARG A 24 -5.10 41.51 29.87
C ARG A 24 -5.04 40.21 29.06
N LEU A 25 -4.27 39.25 29.49
CA LEU A 25 -4.20 37.90 28.85
C LEU A 25 -5.56 37.21 28.87
N VAL A 26 -6.22 37.20 30.03
CA VAL A 26 -7.56 36.60 30.15
C VAL A 26 -8.56 37.35 29.29
N LYS A 27 -8.53 38.67 29.25
CA LYS A 27 -9.38 39.47 28.38
C LYS A 27 -9.17 39.15 26.91
N ASN A 28 -7.91 39.08 26.44
CA ASN A 28 -7.61 38.70 25.05
C ASN A 28 -8.15 37.29 24.68
N ILE A 29 -8.10 36.33 25.60
CA ILE A 29 -8.71 35.02 25.39
C ILE A 29 -10.24 35.13 25.29
N LEU A 30 -10.85 35.90 26.18
CA LEU A 30 -12.31 36.12 26.23
C LEU A 30 -12.81 36.87 24.99
N ASP A 31 -12.02 37.77 24.41
CA ASP A 31 -12.35 38.49 23.16
C ASP A 31 -12.50 37.52 21.96
N THR A 32 -11.91 36.31 22.05
CA THR A 32 -12.08 35.22 21.06
C THR A 32 -13.23 34.26 21.42
N PHE A 33 -13.96 34.54 22.48
CA PHE A 33 -15.04 33.66 22.95
C PHE A 33 -16.22 33.70 21.97
N PRO A 34 -16.68 32.50 21.45
CA PRO A 34 -17.75 32.47 20.47
C PRO A 34 -19.08 32.93 21.10
N GLN A 35 -19.75 33.90 20.49
CA GLN A 35 -21.08 34.36 20.88
C GLN A 35 -22.07 33.19 20.75
N GLY A 36 -22.91 32.95 21.77
CA GLY A 36 -23.88 31.84 21.78
C GLY A 36 -23.29 30.50 22.17
N SER A 37 -22.07 30.46 22.69
CA SER A 37 -21.46 29.21 23.20
C SER A 37 -22.11 28.74 24.49
N ASN A 38 -22.43 27.45 24.59
CA ASN A 38 -22.95 26.84 25.82
C ASN A 38 -21.84 26.52 26.85
N ILE A 39 -20.60 26.95 26.63
CA ILE A 39 -19.46 26.71 27.51
C ILE A 39 -19.26 27.95 28.39
N ALA A 40 -19.05 27.75 29.70
CA ALA A 40 -18.73 28.86 30.60
C ALA A 40 -17.41 29.52 30.22
N PRO A 41 -17.28 30.89 30.29
CA PRO A 41 -16.05 31.61 29.91
C PRO A 41 -14.79 31.07 30.57
N ILE A 42 -14.84 30.69 31.83
CA ILE A 42 -13.69 30.12 32.55
C ILE A 42 -13.26 28.75 32.00
N GLN A 43 -14.21 27.92 31.57
CA GLN A 43 -13.92 26.64 30.92
C GLN A 43 -13.30 26.83 29.54
N TYR A 44 -13.72 27.89 28.82
CA TYR A 44 -13.10 28.27 27.56
C TYR A 44 -11.65 28.70 27.74
N CYS A 45 -11.36 29.58 28.71
CA CYS A 45 -10.00 29.99 29.05
C CYS A 45 -9.12 28.77 29.43
N SER A 46 -9.63 27.88 30.28
CA SER A 46 -8.92 26.66 30.67
C SER A 46 -8.58 25.77 29.46
N LYS A 47 -9.51 25.64 28.53
CA LYS A 47 -9.33 24.85 27.30
C LYS A 47 -8.27 25.45 26.35
N ILE A 48 -8.25 26.80 26.23
CA ILE A 48 -7.21 27.52 25.46
C ILE A 48 -5.84 27.33 26.11
N ILE A 49 -5.73 27.46 27.46
CA ILE A 49 -4.50 27.26 28.20
C ILE A 49 -3.98 25.82 28.02
N GLU A 50 -4.83 24.82 28.17
CA GLU A 50 -4.45 23.41 27.96
C GLU A 50 -3.97 23.16 26.53
N THR A 51 -4.64 23.75 25.53
CA THR A 51 -4.22 23.62 24.14
C THR A 51 -2.85 24.29 23.92
N GLY A 52 -2.65 25.47 24.51
CA GLY A 52 -1.38 26.16 24.49
C GLY A 52 -0.25 25.37 25.17
N LYS A 53 -0.52 24.77 26.34
CA LYS A 53 0.44 23.89 27.04
C LYS A 53 0.86 22.70 26.19
N ARG A 54 -0.05 22.10 25.45
CA ARG A 54 0.26 20.97 24.54
C ARG A 54 1.15 21.45 23.39
N HIS A 55 0.85 22.62 22.84
CA HIS A 55 1.61 23.22 21.72
C HIS A 55 3.05 23.59 22.13
N VAL A 56 3.24 24.17 23.30
CA VAL A 56 4.55 24.52 23.86
C VAL A 56 5.39 23.28 24.22
N ARG A 57 4.74 22.16 24.57
CA ARG A 57 5.43 20.89 24.88
C ARG A 57 5.84 20.12 23.62
N SER A 58 5.27 20.41 22.45
CA SER A 58 5.66 19.72 21.23
C SER A 58 7.08 20.10 20.85
N LYS A 59 7.94 19.09 20.69
CA LYS A 59 9.30 19.29 20.19
C LYS A 59 9.24 19.73 18.73
N GLU A 60 9.92 20.82 18.39
CA GLU A 60 10.01 21.26 17.02
C GLU A 60 10.66 20.18 16.15
N MET A 61 9.94 19.77 15.12
CA MET A 61 10.40 18.77 14.16
C MET A 61 9.82 19.04 12.78
N GLN A 62 10.66 19.25 11.80
CA GLN A 62 10.24 19.45 10.41
C GLN A 62 9.76 18.15 9.76
N LEU A 63 8.80 18.25 8.85
CA LEU A 63 8.23 17.09 8.14
C LEU A 63 9.30 16.25 7.43
N ALA A 64 10.25 16.89 6.74
CA ALA A 64 11.30 16.19 6.01
C ALA A 64 12.27 15.42 6.93
N GLU A 65 12.63 16.02 8.06
CA GLU A 65 13.49 15.40 9.06
C GLU A 65 12.77 14.24 9.76
N GLY A 66 11.54 14.48 10.22
CA GLY A 66 10.71 13.44 10.85
C GLY A 66 10.42 12.28 9.91
N PHE A 67 10.27 12.54 8.59
CA PHE A 67 10.16 11.46 7.60
C PHE A 67 11.41 10.59 7.53
N SER A 68 12.61 11.19 7.63
CA SER A 68 13.86 10.44 7.64
C SER A 68 13.95 9.50 8.85
N LEU A 69 13.55 9.99 10.03
CA LEU A 69 13.50 9.19 11.26
C LEU A 69 12.40 8.10 11.17
N TYR A 70 11.26 8.44 10.60
CA TYR A 70 10.19 7.45 10.34
C TYR A 70 10.66 6.32 9.44
N LEU A 71 11.37 6.63 8.36
CA LEU A 71 11.91 5.64 7.44
C LEU A 71 12.94 4.73 8.14
N GLN A 72 13.76 5.27 9.02
CA GLN A 72 14.68 4.49 9.86
C GLN A 72 13.93 3.55 10.80
N ALA A 73 12.89 4.02 11.47
CA ALA A 73 12.07 3.21 12.37
C ALA A 73 11.33 2.07 11.65
N LYS A 74 11.12 2.19 10.32
CA LYS A 74 10.46 1.18 9.49
C LYS A 74 11.41 0.15 8.85
N ARG A 75 12.70 0.13 9.20
CA ARG A 75 13.70 -0.80 8.63
C ARG A 75 13.38 -2.27 8.82
N HIS A 76 12.57 -2.63 9.82
CA HIS A 76 12.09 -3.99 10.07
C HIS A 76 11.06 -4.49 9.05
N LEU A 77 10.47 -3.58 8.24
CA LEU A 77 9.50 -3.95 7.21
C LEU A 77 10.19 -4.62 6.01
N ARG A 78 9.39 -5.32 5.20
CA ARG A 78 9.86 -5.91 3.95
C ARG A 78 10.45 -4.84 3.01
N PRO A 79 11.53 -5.15 2.25
CA PRO A 79 12.20 -4.19 1.37
C PRO A 79 11.26 -3.45 0.41
N ASP A 80 10.25 -4.15 -0.13
CA ASP A 80 9.26 -3.55 -1.02
C ASP A 80 8.39 -2.50 -0.31
N SER A 81 8.02 -2.73 0.95
CA SER A 81 7.24 -1.77 1.74
C SER A 81 8.07 -0.53 2.06
N ILE A 82 9.35 -0.71 2.41
CA ILE A 82 10.27 0.41 2.64
C ILE A 82 10.45 1.24 1.37
N ARG A 83 10.60 0.58 0.21
CA ARG A 83 10.71 1.25 -1.08
C ARG A 83 9.47 2.06 -1.41
N ASP A 84 8.29 1.53 -1.19
CA ASP A 84 7.03 2.21 -1.43
C ASP A 84 6.86 3.43 -0.50
N ILE A 85 7.17 3.29 0.81
CA ILE A 85 7.17 4.40 1.78
C ILE A 85 8.16 5.48 1.34
N ARG A 86 9.40 5.11 0.99
CA ARG A 86 10.43 6.03 0.53
C ARG A 86 10.02 6.77 -0.74
N TYR A 87 9.46 6.06 -1.71
CA TYR A 87 8.99 6.65 -2.95
C TYR A 87 7.89 7.70 -2.71
N ILE A 88 6.89 7.37 -1.90
CA ILE A 88 5.79 8.28 -1.57
C ILE A 88 6.29 9.50 -0.81
N GLY A 89 7.08 9.29 0.26
CA GLY A 89 7.58 10.37 1.09
C GLY A 89 8.51 11.32 0.33
N ASN A 90 9.43 10.79 -0.47
CA ASN A 90 10.30 11.63 -1.31
C ASN A 90 9.51 12.46 -2.33
N ARG A 91 8.42 11.92 -2.89
CA ARG A 91 7.56 12.69 -3.78
C ARG A 91 6.85 13.82 -3.04
N LEU A 92 6.32 13.57 -1.84
CA LEU A 92 5.67 14.60 -1.00
C LEU A 92 6.64 15.73 -0.65
N ILE A 93 7.86 15.38 -0.22
CA ILE A 93 8.89 16.37 0.15
C ILE A 93 9.32 17.20 -1.07
N LYS A 94 9.48 16.58 -2.23
CA LYS A 94 9.92 17.27 -3.45
C LYS A 94 8.84 18.14 -4.09
N SER A 95 7.56 17.74 -3.97
CA SER A 95 6.45 18.47 -4.60
C SER A 95 6.16 19.80 -3.93
N ASN A 96 6.42 19.93 -2.62
CA ASN A 96 6.19 21.15 -1.87
C ASN A 96 7.26 21.35 -0.78
N THR A 97 8.35 22.00 -1.16
CA THR A 97 9.50 22.23 -0.29
C THR A 97 9.19 23.12 0.91
N ASN A 98 8.23 24.04 0.79
CA ASN A 98 7.81 24.91 1.88
C ASN A 98 7.08 24.10 2.96
N LEU A 99 6.15 23.23 2.58
CA LEU A 99 5.48 22.34 3.53
C LEU A 99 6.46 21.29 4.10
N ALA A 100 7.45 20.84 3.34
CA ALA A 100 8.46 19.91 3.83
C ALA A 100 9.33 20.46 4.98
N LYS A 101 9.54 21.79 5.02
CA LYS A 101 10.31 22.50 6.07
C LYS A 101 9.43 22.92 7.25
N ARG A 102 8.11 22.76 7.17
CA ARG A 102 7.20 23.14 8.25
C ARG A 102 7.22 22.10 9.37
N ASN A 103 7.07 22.56 10.63
CA ASN A 103 6.97 21.69 11.79
C ASN A 103 5.67 20.89 11.79
N PHE A 104 5.68 19.65 12.33
CA PHE A 104 4.47 18.81 12.43
C PHE A 104 3.34 19.49 13.20
N SER A 105 3.65 20.28 14.24
CA SER A 105 2.71 21.04 15.05
C SER A 105 1.86 22.03 14.23
N ASP A 106 2.43 22.56 13.15
CA ASP A 106 1.84 23.65 12.36
C ASP A 106 0.91 23.15 11.25
N PHE A 107 0.90 21.81 11.01
CA PHE A 107 0.06 21.25 9.96
C PHE A 107 -1.43 21.27 10.32
N ARG A 108 -2.23 21.80 9.42
CA ARG A 108 -3.70 21.79 9.46
C ARG A 108 -4.23 20.81 8.41
N LEU A 109 -5.52 20.48 8.48
CA LEU A 109 -6.19 19.61 7.50
C LEU A 109 -5.95 20.07 6.07
N HIS A 110 -6.16 21.37 5.80
CA HIS A 110 -5.97 21.97 4.47
C HIS A 110 -4.56 21.76 3.91
N ASP A 111 -3.52 21.89 4.75
CA ASP A 111 -2.12 21.68 4.32
C ASP A 111 -1.89 20.23 3.87
N CYS A 112 -2.49 19.29 4.58
CA CYS A 112 -2.40 17.85 4.26
C CYS A 112 -3.14 17.50 2.98
N GLU A 113 -4.34 18.06 2.78
CA GLU A 113 -5.13 17.89 1.56
C GLU A 113 -4.42 18.50 0.35
N LYS A 114 -3.87 19.70 0.50
CA LYS A 114 -3.07 20.37 -0.53
C LYS A 114 -1.87 19.54 -0.91
N LEU A 115 -1.05 19.12 0.06
CA LEU A 115 0.17 18.33 -0.16
C LEU A 115 -0.15 17.02 -0.91
N LEU A 116 -1.21 16.33 -0.52
CA LEU A 116 -1.62 15.08 -1.16
C LEU A 116 -2.17 15.32 -2.58
N SER A 117 -2.99 16.36 -2.78
CA SER A 117 -3.67 16.62 -4.04
C SER A 117 -2.72 17.15 -5.11
N GLU A 118 -1.77 17.99 -4.75
CA GLU A 118 -0.75 18.51 -5.65
C GLU A 118 0.26 17.42 -6.06
N THR A 119 0.52 16.44 -5.16
CA THR A 119 1.50 15.40 -5.42
C THR A 119 0.93 14.22 -6.20
N PHE A 120 -0.33 13.85 -5.96
CA PHE A 120 -0.93 12.63 -6.50
C PHE A 120 -2.28 12.88 -7.17
N SER A 121 -2.30 12.78 -8.49
CA SER A 121 -3.49 13.00 -9.32
C SER A 121 -4.49 11.84 -9.28
N THR A 122 -4.01 10.59 -9.18
CA THR A 122 -4.92 9.43 -9.22
C THR A 122 -5.45 9.06 -7.83
N PRO A 123 -6.76 8.70 -7.70
CA PRO A 123 -7.36 8.31 -6.42
C PRO A 123 -6.60 7.19 -5.69
N SER A 124 -6.08 6.21 -6.43
CA SER A 124 -5.33 5.10 -5.85
C SER A 124 -4.01 5.53 -5.23
N GLN A 125 -3.25 6.42 -5.92
CA GLN A 125 -1.98 6.94 -5.40
C GLN A 125 -2.21 7.89 -4.24
N PHE A 126 -3.22 8.77 -4.34
CA PHE A 126 -3.65 9.65 -3.25
C PHE A 126 -3.96 8.85 -1.98
N ASN A 127 -4.79 7.81 -2.09
CA ASN A 127 -5.16 6.99 -0.94
C ASN A 127 -3.97 6.24 -0.32
N LYS A 128 -3.03 5.77 -1.13
CA LYS A 128 -1.78 5.15 -0.63
C LYS A 128 -0.92 6.16 0.11
N ALA A 129 -0.78 7.36 -0.44
CA ALA A 129 -0.01 8.44 0.18
C ALA A 129 -0.68 8.93 1.48
N ARG A 130 -2.02 9.03 1.49
CA ARG A 130 -2.79 9.32 2.70
C ARG A 130 -2.52 8.33 3.83
N ILE A 131 -2.50 7.02 3.53
CA ILE A 131 -2.20 5.97 4.53
C ILE A 131 -0.76 6.14 5.05
N MET A 132 0.20 6.38 4.18
CA MET A 132 1.60 6.57 4.59
C MET A 132 1.75 7.83 5.45
N LEU A 133 1.16 8.95 5.02
CA LEU A 133 1.23 10.22 5.74
C LEU A 133 0.50 10.13 7.09
N HIS A 134 -0.63 9.42 7.17
CA HIS A 134 -1.31 9.10 8.42
C HIS A 134 -0.37 8.38 9.39
N GLY A 135 0.33 7.33 8.91
CA GLY A 135 1.30 6.60 9.71
C GLY A 135 2.50 7.45 10.18
N LEU A 136 2.92 8.42 9.35
CA LEU A 136 3.98 9.37 9.70
C LEU A 136 3.51 10.33 10.81
N PHE A 137 2.29 10.88 10.72
CA PHE A 137 1.75 11.73 11.78
C PHE A 137 1.43 10.97 13.07
N GLU A 138 1.00 9.70 13.01
CA GLU A 138 0.90 8.85 14.20
C GLU A 138 2.26 8.58 14.86
N PHE A 139 3.32 8.51 14.08
CA PHE A 139 4.68 8.41 14.58
C PHE A 139 5.15 9.71 15.23
N ALA A 140 4.83 10.87 14.62
CA ALA A 140 5.10 12.19 15.15
C ALA A 140 4.35 12.44 16.48
N LEU A 141 3.07 12.05 16.55
CA LEU A 141 2.25 12.15 17.74
C LEU A 141 2.85 11.40 18.93
N ARG A 142 3.30 10.14 18.70
CA ARG A 142 3.97 9.34 19.75
C ARG A 142 5.31 9.90 20.22
N ARG A 143 5.91 10.84 19.49
CA ARG A 143 7.16 11.53 19.81
C ARG A 143 6.95 12.94 20.28
N GLU A 144 5.69 13.34 20.47
CA GLU A 144 5.33 14.69 20.93
C GLU A 144 5.81 15.80 19.97
N TRP A 145 5.90 15.51 18.65
CA TRP A 145 6.20 16.51 17.62
C TRP A 145 4.93 17.25 17.14
N CYS A 146 3.78 16.74 17.49
CA CYS A 146 2.48 17.36 17.28
C CYS A 146 1.49 16.84 18.33
N ASP A 147 0.41 17.56 18.51
CA ASP A 147 -0.67 17.26 19.45
C ASP A 147 -1.84 16.49 18.80
N ARG A 148 -1.88 16.45 17.48
CA ARG A 148 -2.94 15.80 16.71
C ARG A 148 -2.45 15.31 15.35
N ASN A 149 -3.20 14.36 14.78
CA ASN A 149 -2.97 13.85 13.43
C ASN A 149 -4.05 14.40 12.48
N PRO A 150 -3.75 15.45 11.69
CA PRO A 150 -4.74 16.06 10.79
C PRO A 150 -5.17 15.13 9.66
N ILE A 151 -4.36 14.11 9.31
CA ILE A 151 -4.68 13.15 8.23
C ILE A 151 -5.89 12.27 8.57
N LYS A 152 -6.27 12.15 9.84
CA LYS A 152 -7.48 11.42 10.24
C LYS A 152 -8.73 11.95 9.56
N PHE A 153 -8.77 13.23 9.29
CA PHE A 153 -9.91 13.94 8.70
C PHE A 153 -9.84 14.07 7.18
N VAL A 154 -8.70 13.72 6.56
CA VAL A 154 -8.60 13.70 5.09
C VAL A 154 -9.46 12.56 4.53
N GLU A 155 -10.39 12.87 3.66
CA GLU A 155 -11.28 11.88 3.07
C GLU A 155 -10.57 10.99 2.04
N ARG A 156 -11.01 9.74 1.96
CA ARG A 156 -10.56 8.83 0.91
C ARG A 156 -11.23 9.17 -0.40
N ARG A 157 -10.45 9.19 -1.49
CA ARG A 157 -10.99 9.34 -2.83
C ARG A 157 -11.57 7.99 -3.31
N LYS A 158 -12.74 8.02 -3.93
CA LYS A 158 -13.36 6.85 -4.54
C LYS A 158 -12.47 6.31 -5.66
N VAL A 159 -12.11 5.04 -5.59
CA VAL A 159 -11.35 4.35 -6.65
C VAL A 159 -12.35 3.55 -7.48
N ILE A 160 -12.47 3.89 -8.75
CA ILE A 160 -13.25 3.10 -9.69
C ILE A 160 -12.33 1.98 -10.17
N GLU A 161 -12.60 0.76 -9.72
CA GLU A 161 -11.86 -0.42 -10.17
C GLU A 161 -12.29 -0.76 -11.60
N LYS A 162 -11.31 -0.81 -12.50
CA LYS A 162 -11.57 -1.28 -13.88
C LYS A 162 -11.71 -2.79 -13.85
N GLU A 163 -12.76 -3.28 -14.48
CA GLU A 163 -12.95 -4.71 -14.71
C GLU A 163 -11.80 -5.25 -15.57
N ILE A 164 -11.12 -6.29 -15.08
CA ILE A 164 -10.03 -6.93 -15.81
C ILE A 164 -10.59 -8.13 -16.55
N SER A 165 -10.57 -8.07 -17.87
CA SER A 165 -10.92 -9.21 -18.70
C SER A 165 -9.75 -10.20 -18.76
N PRO A 166 -10.00 -11.51 -18.57
CA PRO A 166 -8.99 -12.54 -18.72
C PRO A 166 -8.51 -12.63 -20.17
N LEU A 167 -7.28 -13.11 -20.37
CA LEU A 167 -6.78 -13.38 -21.71
C LEU A 167 -7.57 -14.53 -22.37
N SER A 168 -7.91 -14.37 -23.63
CA SER A 168 -8.51 -15.43 -24.43
C SER A 168 -7.50 -16.53 -24.78
N ILE A 169 -7.96 -17.73 -25.19
CA ILE A 169 -7.08 -18.83 -25.60
C ILE A 169 -6.14 -18.42 -26.75
N PRO A 170 -6.58 -17.69 -27.82
CA PRO A 170 -5.67 -17.19 -28.84
C PRO A 170 -4.57 -16.27 -28.29
N GLN A 171 -4.92 -15.37 -27.36
CA GLN A 171 -3.98 -14.46 -26.72
C GLN A 171 -2.93 -15.22 -25.89
N ILE A 172 -3.37 -16.22 -25.10
CA ILE A 172 -2.47 -17.08 -24.33
C ILE A 172 -1.53 -17.86 -25.25
N LYS A 173 -2.06 -18.48 -26.32
CA LYS A 173 -1.25 -19.18 -27.32
C LYS A 173 -0.20 -18.28 -27.96
N ASN A 174 -0.57 -17.04 -28.30
CA ASN A 174 0.36 -16.06 -28.87
C ASN A 174 1.46 -15.69 -27.89
N LEU A 175 1.11 -15.44 -26.62
CA LEU A 175 2.08 -15.15 -25.57
C LEU A 175 3.07 -16.30 -25.37
N LEU A 176 2.58 -17.53 -25.29
CA LEU A 176 3.41 -18.72 -25.12
C LEU A 176 4.28 -18.99 -26.35
N ARG A 177 3.75 -18.80 -27.57
CA ARG A 177 4.54 -18.91 -28.80
C ARG A 177 5.69 -17.93 -28.83
N THR A 178 5.47 -16.68 -28.46
CA THR A 178 6.53 -15.67 -28.32
C THR A 178 7.55 -16.07 -27.26
N ALA A 179 7.11 -16.55 -26.10
CA ALA A 179 7.99 -16.99 -25.02
C ALA A 179 8.82 -18.23 -25.38
N LYS A 180 8.38 -19.06 -26.35
CA LYS A 180 9.13 -20.23 -26.85
C LYS A 180 10.27 -19.86 -27.82
N LEU A 181 10.34 -18.62 -28.30
CA LEU A 181 11.46 -18.18 -29.15
C LEU A 181 12.79 -18.36 -28.40
N PRO A 182 13.88 -18.77 -29.07
CA PRO A 182 15.17 -19.05 -28.43
C PRO A 182 15.65 -17.95 -27.48
N LYS A 183 15.48 -16.69 -27.90
CA LYS A 183 15.85 -15.50 -27.10
C LYS A 183 15.06 -15.31 -25.81
N TYR A 184 13.92 -15.97 -25.66
CA TYR A 184 13.01 -15.83 -24.50
C TYR A 184 12.76 -17.14 -23.75
N LYS A 185 13.30 -18.25 -24.23
CA LYS A 185 13.00 -19.60 -23.74
C LYS A 185 13.18 -19.74 -22.21
N GLU A 186 14.21 -19.10 -21.66
CA GLU A 186 14.46 -19.12 -20.22
C GLU A 186 13.32 -18.49 -19.37
N CYS A 187 12.51 -17.62 -19.97
CA CYS A 187 11.36 -17.01 -19.29
C CYS A 187 10.10 -17.89 -19.31
N LEU A 188 10.06 -18.90 -20.16
CA LEU A 188 8.87 -19.73 -20.41
C LEU A 188 8.35 -20.42 -19.15
N PRO A 189 9.18 -21.05 -18.27
CA PRO A 189 8.69 -21.67 -17.05
C PRO A 189 8.01 -20.68 -16.10
N ALA A 190 8.62 -19.50 -15.91
CA ALA A 190 8.05 -18.45 -15.06
C ALA A 190 6.70 -17.93 -15.62
N ILE A 191 6.58 -17.78 -16.93
CA ILE A 191 5.33 -17.42 -17.62
C ILE A 191 4.28 -18.51 -17.44
N GLY A 192 4.67 -19.79 -17.57
CA GLY A 192 3.81 -20.93 -17.31
C GLY A 192 3.23 -20.92 -15.90
N LEU A 193 4.08 -20.68 -14.90
CA LEU A 193 3.66 -20.57 -13.49
C LEU A 193 2.67 -19.41 -13.27
N LEU A 194 2.89 -18.27 -13.91
CA LEU A 194 1.98 -17.13 -13.81
C LEU A 194 0.62 -17.43 -14.44
N ILE A 195 0.59 -18.09 -15.62
CA ILE A 195 -0.64 -18.38 -16.36
C ILE A 195 -1.40 -19.55 -15.72
N PHE A 196 -0.73 -20.70 -15.50
CA PHE A 196 -1.40 -21.96 -15.20
C PHE A 196 -1.42 -22.35 -13.72
N ALA A 197 -0.66 -21.65 -12.87
CA ALA A 197 -0.69 -21.82 -11.42
C ALA A 197 -1.17 -20.56 -10.67
N GLY A 198 -1.41 -19.46 -11.36
CA GLY A 198 -1.92 -18.21 -10.77
C GLY A 198 -0.99 -17.61 -9.71
N ILE A 199 0.31 -17.90 -9.78
CA ILE A 199 1.32 -17.38 -8.86
C ILE A 199 1.44 -15.87 -9.01
N ARG A 200 1.65 -15.14 -7.89
CA ARG A 200 1.81 -13.68 -7.97
C ARG A 200 3.12 -13.30 -8.67
N PRO A 201 3.17 -12.21 -9.47
CA PRO A 201 4.39 -11.79 -10.15
C PRO A 201 5.59 -11.52 -9.24
N ARG A 202 5.35 -11.22 -7.95
CA ARG A 202 6.43 -11.08 -6.97
C ARG A 202 6.88 -12.41 -6.38
N GLU A 203 5.98 -13.39 -6.30
CA GLU A 203 6.27 -14.73 -5.77
C GLU A 203 7.08 -15.55 -6.78
N VAL A 204 6.72 -15.51 -8.07
CA VAL A 204 7.39 -16.31 -9.11
C VAL A 204 8.90 -16.07 -9.17
N ARG A 205 9.36 -14.86 -8.81
CA ARG A 205 10.79 -14.52 -8.77
C ARG A 205 11.58 -15.19 -7.64
N ARG A 206 10.87 -15.74 -6.66
CA ARG A 206 11.45 -16.36 -5.47
C ARG A 206 11.27 -17.88 -5.46
N ILE A 207 10.54 -18.41 -6.43
CA ILE A 207 10.37 -19.84 -6.62
C ILE A 207 11.65 -20.39 -7.23
N ALA A 208 12.18 -21.42 -6.59
CA ALA A 208 13.27 -22.24 -7.12
C ALA A 208 12.70 -23.49 -7.78
N TRP A 209 13.48 -24.15 -8.60
CA TRP A 209 13.08 -25.40 -9.22
C TRP A 209 12.86 -26.53 -8.19
N SER A 210 13.56 -26.49 -7.06
CA SER A 210 13.31 -27.39 -5.92
C SER A 210 11.92 -27.23 -5.27
N ASP A 211 11.21 -26.14 -5.57
CA ASP A 211 9.83 -25.93 -5.09
C ASP A 211 8.80 -26.62 -6.00
N ILE A 212 9.23 -27.24 -7.12
CA ILE A 212 8.39 -27.87 -8.13
C ILE A 212 8.64 -29.37 -8.12
N ASP A 213 7.62 -30.13 -7.76
CA ASP A 213 7.63 -31.60 -7.83
C ASP A 213 6.73 -32.05 -8.99
N LEU A 214 7.38 -32.54 -10.06
CA LEU A 214 6.67 -33.01 -11.25
C LEU A 214 6.13 -34.44 -11.09
N ALA A 215 6.67 -35.23 -10.16
CA ALA A 215 6.18 -36.59 -9.82
C ALA A 215 4.85 -36.45 -9.05
N GLU A 216 4.86 -35.65 -7.98
CA GLU A 216 3.68 -35.38 -7.16
C GLU A 216 2.77 -34.30 -7.80
N LYS A 217 3.13 -33.77 -8.96
CA LYS A 217 2.38 -32.70 -9.67
C LYS A 217 2.05 -31.52 -8.77
N SER A 218 3.00 -31.07 -7.97
CA SER A 218 2.81 -30.00 -6.99
C SER A 218 3.84 -28.90 -7.09
N ILE A 219 3.45 -27.68 -6.72
CA ILE A 219 4.31 -26.52 -6.57
C ILE A 219 4.10 -25.98 -5.16
N THR A 220 5.18 -25.90 -4.39
CA THR A 220 5.17 -25.33 -3.04
C THR A 220 5.56 -23.87 -3.06
N VAL A 221 4.64 -22.97 -2.71
CA VAL A 221 4.95 -21.56 -2.47
C VAL A 221 5.27 -21.38 -1.00
N ARG A 222 6.57 -21.31 -0.67
CA ARG A 222 7.08 -21.18 0.69
C ARG A 222 6.64 -19.86 1.34
N SER A 223 6.57 -19.81 2.67
CA SER A 223 6.21 -18.61 3.44
C SER A 223 7.07 -17.38 3.11
N GLN A 224 8.37 -17.59 2.90
CA GLN A 224 9.33 -16.56 2.50
C GLN A 224 9.03 -15.97 1.12
N CYS A 225 8.45 -16.76 0.22
CA CYS A 225 8.02 -16.33 -1.11
C CYS A 225 6.66 -15.63 -1.08
N SER A 226 5.79 -16.03 -0.15
CA SER A 226 4.40 -15.58 -0.04
C SER A 226 4.30 -14.13 0.45
N LYS A 227 3.37 -13.37 -0.13
CA LYS A 227 3.04 -12.01 0.36
C LYS A 227 2.39 -12.03 1.75
N THR A 228 1.62 -13.07 2.06
CA THR A 228 0.84 -13.22 3.30
C THR A 228 1.53 -14.06 4.36
N GLY A 229 2.72 -14.62 4.07
CA GLY A 229 3.49 -15.43 5.01
C GLY A 229 3.04 -16.89 5.15
N GLY A 230 1.96 -17.32 4.48
CA GLY A 230 1.51 -18.71 4.48
C GLY A 230 2.21 -19.58 3.44
N VAL A 231 2.40 -20.87 3.74
CA VAL A 231 2.80 -21.91 2.78
C VAL A 231 1.54 -22.40 2.06
N ARG A 232 1.64 -22.64 0.75
CA ARG A 232 0.57 -23.29 -0.01
C ARG A 232 1.13 -24.19 -1.10
N GLN A 233 0.39 -25.22 -1.41
CA GLN A 233 0.65 -26.11 -2.54
C GLN A 233 -0.36 -25.85 -3.66
N ILE A 234 0.13 -25.90 -4.90
CA ILE A 234 -0.68 -25.68 -6.10
C ILE A 234 -0.45 -26.87 -7.02
N GLU A 235 -1.52 -27.41 -7.54
CA GLU A 235 -1.45 -28.55 -8.45
C GLU A 235 -0.91 -28.13 -9.83
N VAL A 236 -0.02 -28.94 -10.37
CA VAL A 236 0.54 -28.77 -11.72
C VAL A 236 -0.41 -29.41 -12.73
N CYS A 237 -1.12 -28.57 -13.51
CA CYS A 237 -1.99 -29.05 -14.58
C CYS A 237 -1.18 -29.57 -15.79
N PRO A 238 -1.80 -30.38 -16.67
CA PRO A 238 -1.12 -30.95 -17.85
C PRO A 238 -0.42 -29.91 -18.73
N ALA A 239 -1.07 -28.77 -18.99
CA ALA A 239 -0.48 -27.67 -19.78
C ALA A 239 0.83 -27.14 -19.18
N LEU A 240 0.85 -26.93 -17.86
CA LEU A 240 2.03 -26.48 -17.14
C LEU A 240 3.11 -27.57 -17.10
N LYS A 241 2.72 -28.83 -16.85
CA LYS A 241 3.66 -29.96 -16.81
C LYS A 241 4.45 -30.05 -18.10
N ARG A 242 3.80 -29.96 -19.28
CA ARG A 242 4.49 -30.00 -20.57
C ARG A 242 5.54 -28.90 -20.74
N ILE A 243 5.25 -27.69 -20.27
CA ILE A 243 6.21 -26.60 -20.29
C ILE A 243 7.41 -26.89 -19.40
N LEU A 244 7.17 -27.33 -18.18
CA LEU A 244 8.24 -27.56 -17.19
C LEU A 244 9.14 -28.74 -17.58
N MET A 245 8.59 -29.76 -18.22
CA MET A 245 9.37 -30.91 -18.71
C MET A 245 10.33 -30.60 -19.87
N GLU A 246 10.17 -29.45 -20.55
CA GLU A 246 11.11 -28.99 -21.58
C GLU A 246 12.46 -28.52 -20.98
N PHE A 247 12.61 -28.50 -19.64
CA PHE A 247 13.76 -27.97 -18.93
C PHE A 247 14.38 -29.03 -18.02
N ASN A 248 15.71 -29.00 -17.90
CA ASN A 248 16.46 -29.84 -16.97
C ASN A 248 17.33 -28.94 -16.07
N PRO A 249 16.73 -28.26 -15.09
CA PRO A 249 17.43 -27.26 -14.29
C PRO A 249 18.14 -27.86 -13.08
N VAL A 250 19.13 -27.13 -12.55
CA VAL A 250 19.65 -27.38 -11.21
C VAL A 250 18.60 -27.00 -10.18
N PRO A 251 18.25 -27.89 -9.22
CA PRO A 251 17.12 -27.66 -8.30
C PRO A 251 17.19 -26.36 -7.49
N SER A 252 18.38 -25.92 -7.08
CA SER A 252 18.57 -24.69 -6.29
C SER A 252 18.43 -23.39 -7.09
N THR A 253 18.33 -23.46 -8.43
CA THR A 253 18.24 -22.26 -9.25
C THR A 253 16.84 -21.66 -9.27
N PRO A 254 16.72 -20.31 -9.32
CA PRO A 254 15.43 -19.66 -9.50
C PRO A 254 14.77 -20.01 -10.83
N VAL A 255 13.45 -20.13 -10.83
CA VAL A 255 12.67 -20.33 -12.07
C VAL A 255 12.69 -19.10 -12.98
N CYS A 256 12.80 -17.91 -12.39
CA CYS A 256 12.95 -16.67 -13.13
C CYS A 256 14.43 -16.40 -13.48
N PRO A 257 14.78 -16.09 -14.73
CA PRO A 257 16.13 -15.65 -15.08
C PRO A 257 16.47 -14.28 -14.48
N ARG A 258 17.77 -13.98 -14.31
CA ARG A 258 18.24 -12.70 -13.72
C ARG A 258 17.70 -11.46 -14.43
N ASN A 259 17.59 -11.53 -15.75
CA ASN A 259 17.12 -10.44 -16.61
C ASN A 259 15.59 -10.40 -16.79
N TRP A 260 14.82 -11.15 -15.99
CA TRP A 260 13.36 -11.33 -16.07
C TRP A 260 12.58 -10.05 -16.40
N ASN A 261 12.83 -8.95 -15.71
CA ASN A 261 12.05 -7.72 -15.91
C ASN A 261 12.20 -7.14 -17.33
N LYS A 262 13.41 -7.19 -17.85
CA LYS A 262 13.76 -6.68 -19.19
C LYS A 262 13.12 -7.58 -20.25
N GLU A 263 13.35 -8.88 -20.15
CA GLU A 263 12.84 -9.85 -21.12
C GLU A 263 11.32 -9.96 -21.08
N TRP A 264 10.72 -9.99 -19.89
CA TRP A 264 9.27 -9.99 -19.73
C TRP A 264 8.60 -8.78 -20.40
N ARG A 265 9.21 -7.60 -20.34
CA ARG A 265 8.70 -6.41 -21.04
C ARG A 265 8.75 -6.60 -22.55
N LYS A 266 9.85 -7.15 -23.09
CA LYS A 266 9.99 -7.43 -24.51
C LYS A 266 8.98 -8.48 -24.97
N ILE A 267 8.85 -9.60 -24.24
CA ILE A 267 7.88 -10.67 -24.55
C ILE A 267 6.47 -10.10 -24.67
N ARG A 268 6.05 -9.27 -23.73
CA ARG A 268 4.72 -8.63 -23.79
C ARG A 268 4.57 -7.74 -25.04
N ASN A 269 5.58 -6.97 -25.37
CA ASN A 269 5.56 -6.10 -26.55
C ASN A 269 5.50 -6.92 -27.83
N ASP A 270 6.35 -7.94 -27.96
CA ASP A 270 6.44 -8.82 -29.14
C ASP A 270 5.17 -9.69 -29.29
N SER A 271 4.45 -9.93 -28.19
CA SER A 271 3.15 -10.61 -28.19
C SER A 271 1.95 -9.68 -28.44
N GLY A 272 2.17 -8.40 -28.77
CA GLY A 272 1.10 -7.44 -29.06
C GLY A 272 0.45 -6.80 -27.83
N PHE A 273 1.01 -6.97 -26.62
CA PHE A 273 0.44 -6.44 -25.38
C PHE A 273 1.04 -5.10 -24.93
N LYS A 274 1.77 -4.38 -25.79
CA LYS A 274 2.52 -3.15 -25.43
C LYS A 274 1.68 -2.13 -24.66
N ASN A 275 0.45 -1.85 -25.11
CA ASN A 275 -0.41 -0.77 -24.59
C ASN A 275 -1.65 -1.26 -23.83
N ILE A 276 -1.89 -2.57 -23.83
CA ILE A 276 -3.12 -3.16 -23.25
C ILE A 276 -2.84 -4.03 -22.02
N TRP A 277 -1.58 -4.10 -21.59
CA TRP A 277 -1.20 -4.92 -20.46
C TRP A 277 -1.73 -4.34 -19.14
N VAL A 278 -2.51 -5.13 -18.43
CA VAL A 278 -2.97 -4.82 -17.08
C VAL A 278 -2.14 -5.62 -16.07
N GLN A 279 -1.80 -4.99 -14.95
CA GLN A 279 -1.09 -5.67 -13.87
C GLN A 279 -1.92 -6.87 -13.39
N ASP A 280 -1.24 -7.99 -13.10
CA ASP A 280 -1.83 -9.23 -12.61
C ASP A 280 -2.83 -9.93 -13.58
N ILE A 281 -2.91 -9.51 -14.86
CA ILE A 281 -3.84 -10.09 -15.84
C ILE A 281 -3.70 -11.61 -15.97
N LEU A 282 -2.48 -12.17 -15.90
CA LEU A 282 -2.28 -13.62 -15.96
C LEU A 282 -2.91 -14.33 -14.75
N ARG A 283 -2.83 -13.70 -13.60
CA ARG A 283 -3.45 -14.22 -12.38
C ARG A 283 -4.99 -14.12 -12.42
N HIS A 284 -5.52 -13.04 -13.02
CA HIS A 284 -6.95 -12.90 -13.31
C HIS A 284 -7.41 -13.95 -14.31
N THR A 285 -6.59 -14.23 -15.33
CA THR A 285 -6.84 -15.29 -16.31
C THR A 285 -6.93 -16.65 -15.63
N TYR A 286 -5.93 -17.05 -14.85
CA TYR A 286 -5.97 -18.28 -14.07
C TYR A 286 -7.23 -18.40 -13.22
N ALA A 287 -7.54 -17.37 -12.44
CA ALA A 287 -8.70 -17.38 -11.54
C ALA A 287 -10.01 -17.60 -12.29
N SER A 288 -10.19 -16.91 -13.41
CA SER A 288 -11.42 -16.98 -14.22
C SER A 288 -11.60 -18.33 -14.90
N TYR A 289 -10.53 -18.86 -15.50
CA TYR A 289 -10.55 -20.20 -16.11
C TYR A 289 -10.72 -21.31 -15.07
N HIS A 290 -10.07 -21.20 -13.91
CA HIS A 290 -10.22 -22.15 -12.81
C HIS A 290 -11.64 -22.15 -12.25
N ALA A 291 -12.22 -20.98 -11.99
CA ALA A 291 -13.60 -20.85 -11.51
C ALA A 291 -14.58 -21.45 -12.53
N LYS A 292 -14.39 -21.19 -13.83
CA LYS A 292 -15.22 -21.74 -14.91
C LYS A 292 -15.09 -23.26 -15.02
N ARG A 293 -13.87 -23.80 -14.92
CA ARG A 293 -13.57 -25.22 -15.12
C ARG A 293 -14.01 -26.10 -13.96
N PHE A 294 -13.64 -25.68 -12.74
CA PHE A 294 -13.76 -26.52 -11.54
C PHE A 294 -14.93 -26.14 -10.63
N LYS A 295 -15.50 -24.93 -10.79
CA LYS A 295 -16.61 -24.40 -9.97
C LYS A 295 -16.36 -24.49 -8.45
N ASN A 296 -15.08 -24.54 -8.03
CA ASN A 296 -14.64 -24.70 -6.65
C ASN A 296 -13.84 -23.46 -6.22
N LEU A 297 -14.54 -22.48 -5.66
CA LEU A 297 -13.93 -21.23 -5.17
C LEU A 297 -13.06 -21.43 -3.94
N PRO A 298 -13.38 -22.28 -2.95
CA PRO A 298 -12.47 -22.57 -1.84
C PRO A 298 -11.11 -23.11 -2.30
N ARG A 299 -11.09 -24.06 -3.22
CA ARG A 299 -9.83 -24.59 -3.81
C ARG A 299 -9.06 -23.48 -4.53
N LEU A 300 -9.74 -22.65 -5.33
CA LEU A 300 -9.13 -21.51 -5.99
C LEU A 300 -8.53 -20.52 -5.00
N GLN A 301 -9.22 -20.26 -3.88
CA GLN A 301 -8.75 -19.40 -2.80
C GLN A 301 -7.43 -19.91 -2.21
N LEU A 302 -7.36 -21.19 -1.91
CA LEU A 302 -6.14 -21.84 -1.41
C LEU A 302 -5.00 -21.74 -2.42
N ASN A 303 -5.23 -22.10 -3.68
CA ASN A 303 -4.24 -22.02 -4.75
C ASN A 303 -3.68 -20.60 -4.92
N MET A 304 -4.56 -19.62 -4.86
CA MET A 304 -4.16 -18.22 -4.99
C MET A 304 -3.60 -17.61 -3.69
N GLY A 305 -3.77 -18.24 -2.54
CA GLY A 305 -3.35 -17.71 -1.24
C GLY A 305 -4.05 -16.39 -0.92
N HIS A 306 -5.40 -16.37 -1.03
CA HIS A 306 -6.25 -15.27 -0.63
C HIS A 306 -6.85 -15.57 0.75
N CYS A 307 -6.87 -14.56 1.63
CA CYS A 307 -7.49 -14.70 2.95
C CYS A 307 -9.02 -14.63 2.89
N ASP A 308 -9.58 -14.04 1.80
CA ASP A 308 -11.01 -13.76 1.66
C ASP A 308 -11.52 -14.20 0.28
N VAL A 309 -12.60 -15.01 0.28
CA VAL A 309 -13.30 -15.49 -0.93
C VAL A 309 -14.05 -14.35 -1.60
N SER A 310 -14.59 -13.39 -0.84
CA SER A 310 -15.32 -12.24 -1.39
C SER A 310 -14.41 -11.40 -2.28
N LEU A 311 -13.16 -11.15 -1.80
CA LEU A 311 -12.15 -10.45 -2.57
C LEU A 311 -11.75 -11.22 -3.84
N LEU A 312 -11.65 -12.55 -3.75
CA LEU A 312 -11.36 -13.39 -4.91
C LEU A 312 -12.46 -13.26 -5.96
N ARG A 313 -13.73 -13.40 -5.54
CA ARG A 313 -14.89 -13.34 -6.41
C ARG A 313 -15.04 -11.97 -7.06
N SER A 314 -14.95 -10.90 -6.28
CA SER A 314 -15.19 -9.54 -6.77
C SER A 314 -14.08 -8.99 -7.65
N ARG A 315 -12.80 -9.36 -7.37
CA ARG A 315 -11.64 -8.75 -8.06
C ARG A 315 -11.00 -9.63 -9.12
N TYR A 316 -11.01 -10.95 -8.94
CA TYR A 316 -10.19 -11.84 -9.78
C TYR A 316 -10.99 -12.72 -10.71
N VAL A 317 -12.26 -13.02 -10.42
CA VAL A 317 -13.07 -13.94 -11.23
C VAL A 317 -13.95 -13.16 -12.17
N ASN A 318 -13.62 -13.20 -13.45
CA ASN A 318 -14.46 -12.71 -14.53
C ASN A 318 -14.58 -13.80 -15.59
N MET A 319 -15.69 -14.50 -15.60
CA MET A 319 -15.94 -15.61 -16.52
C MET A 319 -16.59 -15.18 -17.85
N ARG A 320 -16.77 -13.87 -18.06
CA ARG A 320 -17.38 -13.33 -19.27
C ARG A 320 -16.53 -13.70 -20.50
N GLY A 321 -17.15 -14.28 -21.51
CA GLY A 321 -16.48 -14.69 -22.75
C GLY A 321 -15.64 -15.97 -22.64
N ILE A 322 -15.67 -16.71 -21.50
CA ILE A 322 -15.01 -18.01 -21.37
C ILE A 322 -16.04 -19.12 -21.55
N SER A 323 -15.91 -19.93 -22.58
CA SER A 323 -16.70 -21.14 -22.76
C SER A 323 -16.20 -22.29 -21.87
N ASN A 324 -17.04 -23.33 -21.68
CA ASN A 324 -16.60 -24.53 -20.97
C ASN A 324 -15.47 -25.25 -21.71
N MET A 325 -15.49 -25.20 -23.07
CA MET A 325 -14.42 -25.76 -23.89
C MET A 325 -13.10 -25.01 -23.70
N ASP A 326 -13.15 -23.67 -23.73
CA ASP A 326 -11.94 -22.85 -23.46
C ASP A 326 -11.34 -23.19 -22.11
N ALA A 327 -12.19 -23.32 -21.06
CA ALA A 327 -11.73 -23.66 -19.72
C ALA A 327 -11.12 -25.07 -19.65
N LYS A 328 -11.59 -26.02 -20.46
CA LYS A 328 -11.00 -27.36 -20.59
C LYS A 328 -9.66 -27.29 -21.32
N VAL A 329 -9.60 -26.57 -22.45
CA VAL A 329 -8.38 -26.41 -23.26
C VAL A 329 -7.27 -25.69 -22.49
N PHE A 330 -7.63 -24.73 -21.65
CA PHE A 330 -6.66 -23.94 -20.86
C PHE A 330 -5.79 -24.81 -19.96
N PHE A 331 -6.34 -25.83 -19.31
CA PHE A 331 -5.60 -26.68 -18.36
C PHE A 331 -5.00 -27.94 -19.00
N ASN A 332 -5.45 -28.30 -20.20
CA ASN A 332 -4.94 -29.42 -20.98
C ASN A 332 -3.83 -28.99 -21.96
#